data_aa5d8ab9120ff73307b4b4e9d38495b4
#
_entry.id   aa5d8ab9120ff73307b4b4e9d38495b4
#
_cell.length_a   1.000
_cell.length_b   1.000
_cell.length_c   1.000
_cell.angle_alpha   90.00
_cell.angle_beta   90.00
_cell.angle_gamma   90.00
#
_symmetry.space_group_name_H-M   'P 1'
#
loop_
_entity.id
_entity.type
_entity.pdbx_description
1 polymer ?
#
loop_
_entity_poly.entity_id
_entity_poly.type
_entity_poly.pdbx_seq_one_letter_code
_entity_poly.pdbx_strand_id
1 'polypeptide(L)'
;MREKVRDRGRLEHILSAINGIMADKELYTFEQVKNSTLIFYGFTKYVEIIGEAVYMLTKEFRESHPDVNWCQIERMRHVLVHGYYTIDPESLWDTIQNDIPELKPCIEKYLEEDI
;
A
#
# COMPACT_ATOMS: atom_id res chain seq x y z
N MET A 1 14.52 15.88 12.90
CA MET A 1 14.79 16.29 11.50
C MET A 1 14.85 15.11 10.58
N ARG A 2 15.77 14.17 10.81
CA ARG A 2 15.87 12.96 9.97
C ARG A 2 14.60 12.15 9.98
N GLU A 3 13.96 12.02 11.14
CA GLU A 3 12.74 11.21 11.25
C GLU A 3 11.62 11.79 10.41
N LYS A 4 11.46 13.12 10.43
CA LYS A 4 10.43 13.78 9.60
C LYS A 4 10.71 13.63 8.12
N VAL A 5 11.98 13.78 7.70
CA VAL A 5 12.38 13.60 6.30
C VAL A 5 12.12 12.17 5.87
N ARG A 6 12.44 11.23 6.76
CA ARG A 6 12.24 9.81 6.50
C ARG A 6 10.74 9.49 6.32
N ASP A 7 9.90 10.03 7.20
CA ASP A 7 8.46 9.81 7.11
C ASP A 7 7.89 10.38 5.82
N ARG A 8 8.28 11.61 5.46
CA ARG A 8 7.84 12.20 4.20
C ARG A 8 8.23 11.33 3.01
N GLY A 9 9.46 10.86 2.98
CA GLY A 9 9.95 9.98 1.92
C GLY A 9 9.15 8.69 1.84
N ARG A 10 8.80 8.11 2.99
CA ARG A 10 7.97 6.90 3.01
C ARG A 10 6.57 7.17 2.49
N LEU A 11 5.98 8.31 2.88
CA LEU A 11 4.67 8.69 2.38
C LEU A 11 4.68 8.91 0.86
N GLU A 12 5.75 9.48 0.34
CA GLU A 12 5.91 9.66 -1.11
C GLU A 12 5.99 8.32 -1.82
N HIS A 13 6.70 7.34 -1.24
CA HIS A 13 6.76 5.98 -1.79
C HIS A 13 5.38 5.32 -1.78
N ILE A 14 4.63 5.51 -0.69
CA ILE A 14 3.28 4.98 -0.59
C ILE A 14 2.40 5.58 -1.68
N LEU A 15 2.44 6.89 -1.84
CA LEU A 15 1.61 7.56 -2.85
C LEU A 15 1.97 7.13 -4.26
N SER A 16 3.26 6.98 -4.55
CA SER A 16 3.73 6.52 -5.85
C SER A 16 3.17 5.13 -6.17
N ALA A 17 3.22 4.21 -5.20
CA ALA A 17 2.68 2.86 -5.40
C ALA A 17 1.16 2.89 -5.55
N ILE A 18 0.46 3.71 -4.76
CA ILE A 18 -0.99 3.89 -4.90
C ILE A 18 -1.34 4.36 -6.31
N ASN A 19 -0.63 5.36 -6.80
CA ASN A 19 -0.89 5.90 -8.14
C ASN A 19 -0.62 4.86 -9.23
N GLY A 20 0.40 4.02 -9.04
CA GLY A 20 0.68 2.91 -9.95
C GLY A 20 -0.48 1.91 -9.98
N ILE A 21 -0.99 1.54 -8.81
CA ILE A 21 -2.15 0.65 -8.70
C ILE A 21 -3.38 1.28 -9.37
N MET A 22 -3.64 2.55 -9.08
CA MET A 22 -4.81 3.24 -9.62
C MET A 22 -4.79 3.30 -11.15
N ALA A 23 -3.62 3.50 -11.73
CA ALA A 23 -3.46 3.52 -13.18
C ALA A 23 -3.58 2.10 -13.78
N ASP A 24 -2.87 1.15 -13.19
CA ASP A 24 -2.78 -0.21 -13.77
C ASP A 24 -4.05 -1.02 -13.60
N LYS A 25 -4.79 -0.82 -12.50
CA LYS A 25 -6.03 -1.59 -12.28
C LYS A 25 -7.09 -1.34 -13.34
N GLU A 26 -7.03 -0.19 -14.00
CA GLU A 26 -7.96 0.12 -15.08
C GLU A 26 -7.62 -0.61 -16.38
N LEU A 27 -6.41 -1.16 -16.48
CA LEU A 27 -5.94 -1.86 -17.66
C LEU A 27 -6.30 -3.35 -17.67
N TYR A 28 -6.70 -3.89 -16.52
CA TYR A 28 -6.89 -5.34 -16.37
C TYR A 28 -8.21 -5.65 -15.68
N THR A 29 -8.76 -6.84 -16.01
CA THR A 29 -9.93 -7.37 -15.32
C THR A 29 -9.47 -8.30 -14.20
N PHE A 30 -10.38 -8.63 -13.28
CA PHE A 30 -10.09 -9.62 -12.24
C PHE A 30 -9.63 -10.95 -12.84
N GLU A 31 -10.28 -11.38 -13.92
CA GLU A 31 -9.91 -12.64 -14.58
C GLU A 31 -8.47 -12.62 -15.08
N GLN A 32 -8.03 -11.49 -15.63
CA GLN A 32 -6.65 -11.35 -16.10
C GLN A 32 -5.67 -11.39 -14.95
N VAL A 33 -5.99 -10.73 -13.84
CA VAL A 33 -5.13 -10.73 -12.65
C VAL A 33 -5.05 -12.14 -12.08
N LYS A 34 -6.18 -12.82 -11.98
CA LYS A 34 -6.24 -14.19 -11.44
C LYS A 34 -5.47 -15.19 -12.28
N ASN A 35 -5.54 -15.06 -13.60
CA ASN A 35 -5.00 -16.06 -14.53
C ASN A 35 -3.59 -15.76 -15.01
N SER A 36 -3.04 -14.58 -14.74
CA SER A 36 -1.67 -14.23 -15.13
C SER A 36 -0.79 -14.09 -13.92
N THR A 37 0.17 -14.98 -13.79
CA THR A 37 1.15 -14.91 -12.69
C THR A 37 1.89 -13.57 -12.70
N LEU A 38 2.26 -13.09 -13.87
CA LEU A 38 2.98 -11.83 -14.01
C LEU A 38 2.15 -10.65 -13.49
N ILE A 39 0.87 -10.58 -13.89
CA ILE A 39 0.00 -9.49 -13.49
C ILE A 39 -0.31 -9.59 -11.99
N PHE A 40 -0.60 -10.78 -11.51
CA PHE A 40 -0.88 -11.04 -10.11
C PHE A 40 0.29 -10.59 -9.22
N TYR A 41 1.50 -11.02 -9.55
CA TYR A 41 2.68 -10.65 -8.76
C TYR A 41 3.02 -9.17 -8.92
N GLY A 42 2.71 -8.56 -10.05
CA GLY A 42 2.90 -7.12 -10.23
C GLY A 42 2.07 -6.33 -9.22
N PHE A 43 0.79 -6.65 -9.11
CA PHE A 43 -0.08 -5.98 -8.12
C PHE A 43 0.33 -6.32 -6.69
N THR A 44 0.70 -7.57 -6.44
CA THR A 44 1.19 -7.99 -5.12
C THR A 44 2.39 -7.14 -4.71
N LYS A 45 3.29 -6.88 -5.66
CA LYS A 45 4.47 -6.06 -5.39
C LYS A 45 4.12 -4.63 -5.01
N TYR A 46 3.15 -4.02 -5.68
CA TYR A 46 2.68 -2.69 -5.31
C TYR A 46 2.21 -2.65 -3.86
N VAL A 47 1.38 -3.62 -3.48
CA VAL A 47 0.83 -3.68 -2.12
C VAL A 47 1.95 -3.92 -1.11
N GLU A 48 2.92 -4.77 -1.47
CA GLU A 48 4.10 -5.02 -0.64
C GLU A 48 4.90 -3.75 -0.40
N ILE A 49 5.10 -2.94 -1.45
CA ILE A 49 5.81 -1.66 -1.34
C ILE A 49 5.10 -0.74 -0.35
N ILE A 50 3.77 -0.66 -0.43
CA ILE A 50 2.99 0.15 0.49
C ILE A 50 3.18 -0.34 1.93
N GLY A 51 3.05 -1.64 2.16
CA GLY A 51 3.21 -2.20 3.49
C GLY A 51 4.61 -2.02 4.05
N GLU A 52 5.63 -2.15 3.21
CA GLU A 52 7.01 -1.94 3.61
C GLU A 52 7.25 -0.48 4.04
N ALA A 53 6.72 0.46 3.26
CA ALA A 53 6.86 1.88 3.59
C ALA A 53 6.14 2.23 4.89
N VAL A 54 4.95 1.65 5.11
CA VAL A 54 4.21 1.83 6.37
C VAL A 54 5.02 1.29 7.54
N TYR A 55 5.62 0.11 7.38
CA TYR A 55 6.46 -0.49 8.39
C TYR A 55 7.62 0.42 8.78
N MET A 56 8.15 1.18 7.81
CA MET A 56 9.29 2.06 8.02
C MET A 56 8.91 3.45 8.55
N LEU A 57 7.62 3.79 8.63
CA LEU A 57 7.19 5.03 9.27
C LEU A 57 7.53 4.99 10.75
N THR A 58 7.87 6.14 11.32
CA THR A 58 8.17 6.20 12.74
C THR A 58 6.92 5.90 13.56
N LYS A 59 7.12 5.34 14.74
CA LYS A 59 6.04 5.10 15.69
C LYS A 59 5.32 6.40 16.02
N GLU A 60 6.10 7.47 16.21
CA GLU A 60 5.57 8.79 16.53
C GLU A 60 4.61 9.28 15.45
N PHE A 61 4.98 9.14 14.18
CA PHE A 61 4.13 9.55 13.07
C PHE A 61 2.82 8.77 13.07
N ARG A 62 2.92 7.44 13.19
CA ARG A 62 1.73 6.57 13.16
C ARG A 62 0.78 6.87 14.31
N GLU A 63 1.31 7.13 15.49
CA GLU A 63 0.47 7.45 16.65
C GLU A 63 -0.21 8.80 16.51
N SER A 64 0.42 9.77 15.84
CA SER A 64 -0.15 11.09 15.63
C SER A 64 -1.12 11.14 14.43
N HIS A 65 -1.22 10.07 13.66
CA HIS A 65 -2.11 9.99 12.50
C HIS A 65 -2.98 8.73 12.56
N PRO A 66 -3.90 8.67 13.54
CA PRO A 66 -4.68 7.44 13.78
C PRO A 66 -5.83 7.21 12.80
N ASP A 67 -6.04 8.08 11.83
CA ASP A 67 -7.10 7.93 10.82
C ASP A 67 -6.86 6.72 9.92
N VAL A 68 -5.61 6.28 9.79
CA VAL A 68 -5.26 5.11 8.99
C VAL A 68 -4.97 3.93 9.94
N ASN A 69 -5.49 2.77 9.60
CA ASN A 69 -5.20 1.56 10.37
C ASN A 69 -3.84 0.99 9.93
N TRP A 70 -2.78 1.57 10.46
CA TRP A 70 -1.40 1.19 10.11
C TRP A 70 -1.10 -0.28 10.41
N CYS A 71 -1.64 -0.79 11.53
CA CYS A 71 -1.42 -2.19 11.93
C CYS A 71 -1.99 -3.18 10.93
N GLN A 72 -3.14 -2.86 10.34
CA GLN A 72 -3.75 -3.72 9.34
C GLN A 72 -2.88 -3.77 8.08
N ILE A 73 -2.33 -2.63 7.68
CA ILE A 73 -1.44 -2.56 6.52
C ILE A 73 -0.15 -3.36 6.76
N GLU A 74 0.40 -3.27 7.97
CA GLU A 74 1.58 -4.06 8.33
C GLU A 74 1.30 -5.55 8.27
N ARG A 75 0.13 -5.98 8.77
CA ARG A 75 -0.24 -7.40 8.72
C ARG A 75 -0.39 -7.88 7.29
N MET A 76 -0.95 -7.06 6.43
CA MET A 76 -1.06 -7.38 5.02
C MET A 76 0.32 -7.58 4.39
N ARG A 77 1.27 -6.68 4.70
CA ARG A 77 2.64 -6.83 4.24
C ARG A 77 3.25 -8.14 4.72
N HIS A 78 3.03 -8.49 5.98
CA HIS A 78 3.57 -9.73 6.55
C HIS A 78 3.07 -10.95 5.77
N VAL A 79 1.78 -10.99 5.45
CA VAL A 79 1.18 -12.07 4.67
C VAL A 79 1.81 -12.12 3.27
N LEU A 80 2.00 -10.98 2.62
CA LEU A 80 2.56 -10.93 1.28
C LEU A 80 4.01 -11.38 1.23
N VAL A 81 4.79 -11.06 2.26
CA VAL A 81 6.21 -11.42 2.30
C VAL A 81 6.42 -12.88 2.69
N HIS A 82 5.66 -13.37 3.66
CA HIS A 82 5.87 -14.70 4.23
C HIS A 82 4.86 -15.76 3.80
N GLY A 83 3.76 -15.34 3.20
CA GLY A 83 2.69 -16.24 2.80
C GLY A 83 2.27 -16.06 1.34
N TYR A 84 3.19 -15.65 0.46
CA TYR A 84 2.84 -15.30 -0.92
C TYR A 84 2.16 -16.44 -1.67
N TYR A 85 2.48 -17.67 -1.34
CA TYR A 85 1.88 -18.84 -1.99
C TYR A 85 0.43 -19.10 -1.55
N THR A 86 -0.03 -18.39 -0.51
CA THR A 86 -1.41 -18.52 -0.01
C THR A 86 -2.24 -17.26 -0.28
N ILE A 87 -1.70 -16.30 -1.02
CA ILE A 87 -2.43 -15.07 -1.32
C ILE A 87 -3.63 -15.40 -2.21
N ASP A 88 -4.80 -15.00 -1.74
CA ASP A 88 -6.04 -15.19 -2.45
C ASP A 88 -6.23 -14.05 -3.48
N PRO A 89 -6.38 -14.36 -4.77
CA PRO A 89 -6.58 -13.33 -5.78
C PRO A 89 -7.80 -12.44 -5.52
N GLU A 90 -8.87 -12.99 -4.95
CA GLU A 90 -10.05 -12.21 -4.64
C GLU A 90 -9.78 -11.17 -3.56
N SER A 91 -9.04 -11.57 -2.51
CA SER A 91 -8.65 -10.65 -1.45
C SER A 91 -7.73 -9.56 -1.96
N LEU A 92 -6.77 -9.92 -2.81
CA LEU A 92 -5.88 -8.93 -3.42
C LEU A 92 -6.67 -7.92 -4.25
N TRP A 93 -7.61 -8.42 -5.07
CA TRP A 93 -8.42 -7.56 -5.93
C TRP A 93 -9.29 -6.62 -5.11
N ASP A 94 -9.89 -7.12 -4.02
CA ASP A 94 -10.70 -6.31 -3.11
C ASP A 94 -9.84 -5.19 -2.49
N THR A 95 -8.64 -5.51 -2.05
CA THR A 95 -7.70 -4.53 -1.51
C THR A 95 -7.41 -3.43 -2.54
N ILE A 96 -7.16 -3.81 -3.78
CA ILE A 96 -6.84 -2.88 -4.87
C ILE A 96 -8.04 -1.99 -5.21
N GLN A 97 -9.23 -2.54 -5.21
CA GLN A 97 -10.42 -1.81 -5.63
C GLN A 97 -10.98 -0.92 -4.53
N ASN A 98 -10.82 -1.30 -3.27
CA ASN A 98 -11.48 -0.61 -2.16
C ASN A 98 -10.49 0.02 -1.16
N ASP A 99 -9.58 -0.76 -0.61
CA ASP A 99 -8.71 -0.28 0.48
C ASP A 99 -7.69 0.75 0.00
N ILE A 100 -7.09 0.49 -1.15
CA ILE A 100 -6.05 1.38 -1.68
C ILE A 100 -6.62 2.74 -2.10
N PRO A 101 -7.75 2.81 -2.82
CA PRO A 101 -8.34 4.11 -3.13
C PRO A 101 -8.72 4.92 -1.89
N GLU A 102 -9.15 4.26 -0.82
CA GLU A 102 -9.48 4.95 0.42
C GLU A 102 -8.25 5.53 1.12
N LEU A 103 -7.11 4.87 0.97
CA LEU A 103 -5.87 5.33 1.59
C LEU A 103 -5.31 6.58 0.92
N LYS A 104 -5.53 6.74 -0.38
CA LYS A 104 -4.93 7.82 -1.15
C LYS A 104 -5.17 9.22 -0.58
N PRO A 105 -6.43 9.63 -0.30
CA PRO A 105 -6.65 10.98 0.22
C PRO A 105 -5.99 11.22 1.57
N CYS A 106 -5.87 10.20 2.40
CA CYS A 106 -5.19 10.34 3.69
C CYS A 106 -3.71 10.64 3.49
N ILE A 107 -3.06 9.90 2.59
CA ILE A 107 -1.63 10.09 2.31
C ILE A 107 -1.39 11.45 1.69
N GLU A 108 -2.24 11.87 0.75
CA GLU A 108 -2.14 13.19 0.13
C GLU A 108 -2.26 14.31 1.15
N LYS A 109 -3.21 14.16 2.08
CA LYS A 109 -3.42 15.12 3.15
C LYS A 109 -2.18 15.22 4.04
N TYR A 110 -1.59 14.07 4.41
CA TYR A 110 -0.42 14.05 5.28
C TYR A 110 0.79 14.69 4.59
N LEU A 111 0.91 14.53 3.28
CA LEU A 111 2.01 15.14 2.52
C LEU A 111 1.89 16.66 2.43
N GLU A 112 0.70 17.21 2.67
CA GLU A 112 0.50 18.65 2.74
C GLU A 112 0.93 19.24 4.08
N GLU A 113 1.11 18.40 5.09
CA GLU A 113 1.56 18.83 6.40
C GLU A 113 3.05 19.14 6.40
N ASP A 114 3.45 19.95 7.34
CA ASP A 114 4.87 20.27 7.53
C ASP A 114 5.54 19.18 8.36
N ILE A 115 5.95 18.13 7.67
CA ILE A 115 6.63 17.01 8.32
C ILE A 115 8.05 16.83 7.83
#